data_fa0c53a733586cc0ad7ab29dceb4336a
#
_entry.id   fa0c53a733586cc0ad7ab29dceb4336a
#
_cell.length_a   1.000
_cell.length_b   1.000
_cell.length_c   1.000
_cell.angle_alpha   90.00
_cell.angle_beta   90.00
_cell.angle_gamma   90.00
#
_symmetry.space_group_name_H-M   'P 1'
#
loop_
_entity.id
_entity.type
_entity.pdbx_description
1 polymer ?
#
loop_
_entity_poly.entity_id
_entity_poly.type
_entity_poly.pdbx_seq_one_letter_code
_entity_poly.pdbx_strand_id
1 'polypeptide(L)'
;MNAEIISVGTELLMGQILNTNARYISGRLADFGINLYYHITVGDNHDRLKDSIRTGFSRSDILIFTGGLGPTEDDLTKETIADYFGLELVIYEDYKEKLIERMVSRGYQCTPNNFKQVMFPKEHCIILPNPNGSAPGCIIEVDGKAAIMMPGPPWEMEPMFEAQVVPYLEKRSNCRFYSRTLRIFGRGESQVEHDIQDIVDRQTNPTIAPYAKAAETTLRITARCECEEEGDALILPVMNEICDRIGEYVYSSHGLEMHQVCAELLSKNKLKLAVAESCTGGMIASQLVSVPGSSEWFVEGAVTYSPEAKMRRLGVKADTLDKYTDVSAETAMEMAEGIRISSGADIGISTTGYAGPSGAPDQIGHVFIGVSDKDGVQAYEFHLKGSRERVRITATLNALNLLRKLILSKGMYKPDCRMI
;
A
#
# COMPACT_ATOMS: atom_id res chain seq x y z
N MET A 1 9.28 -14.27 19.84
CA MET A 1 8.36 -13.35 20.52
C MET A 1 7.08 -13.30 19.73
N ASN A 2 5.94 -13.44 20.38
CA ASN A 2 4.63 -13.45 19.72
C ASN A 2 3.85 -12.20 20.08
N ALA A 3 3.24 -11.59 19.07
CA ALA A 3 2.33 -10.45 19.24
C ALA A 3 0.92 -10.79 18.75
N GLU A 4 -0.05 -10.02 19.23
CA GLU A 4 -1.44 -10.05 18.77
C GLU A 4 -1.95 -8.63 18.63
N ILE A 5 -2.73 -8.36 17.58
CA ILE A 5 -3.33 -7.05 17.34
C ILE A 5 -4.80 -7.08 17.80
N ILE A 6 -5.17 -6.12 18.64
CA ILE A 6 -6.54 -5.95 19.12
C ILE A 6 -7.03 -4.57 18.65
N SER A 7 -7.91 -4.55 17.68
CA SER A 7 -8.54 -3.33 17.17
C SER A 7 -9.83 -3.06 17.92
N VAL A 8 -9.91 -1.91 18.57
CA VAL A 8 -11.07 -1.50 19.39
C VAL A 8 -11.87 -0.48 18.60
N GLY A 9 -13.14 -0.78 18.36
CA GLY A 9 -14.07 0.10 17.66
C GLY A 9 -15.28 -0.66 17.12
N THR A 10 -16.45 -0.19 17.46
CA THR A 10 -17.73 -0.77 16.99
C THR A 10 -17.91 -0.60 15.49
N GLU A 11 -17.41 0.50 14.89
CA GLU A 11 -17.47 0.78 13.45
C GLU A 11 -16.67 -0.25 12.62
N LEU A 12 -15.58 -0.80 13.19
CA LEU A 12 -14.81 -1.88 12.58
C LEU A 12 -15.60 -3.19 12.54
N LEU A 13 -16.29 -3.53 13.64
CA LEU A 13 -17.16 -4.71 13.72
C LEU A 13 -18.33 -4.63 12.75
N MET A 14 -18.89 -3.44 12.57
CA MET A 14 -20.01 -3.20 11.64
C MET A 14 -19.59 -3.11 10.18
N GLY A 15 -18.29 -3.17 9.90
CA GLY A 15 -17.74 -3.06 8.52
C GLY A 15 -17.91 -1.68 7.89
N GLN A 16 -18.12 -0.63 8.69
CA GLN A 16 -18.26 0.74 8.21
C GLN A 16 -16.93 1.30 7.69
N ILE A 17 -15.83 0.86 8.27
CA ILE A 17 -14.47 1.22 7.85
C ILE A 17 -13.59 -0.04 7.74
N LEU A 18 -12.55 0.05 6.92
CA LEU A 18 -11.53 -1.00 6.80
C LEU A 18 -10.52 -0.89 7.93
N ASN A 19 -10.10 -2.05 8.46
CA ASN A 19 -9.05 -2.12 9.47
C ASN A 19 -7.64 -1.96 8.82
N THR A 20 -7.33 -0.74 8.42
CA THR A 20 -6.04 -0.40 7.80
C THR A 20 -4.89 -0.42 8.81
N ASN A 21 -5.16 -0.11 10.08
CA ASN A 21 -4.18 -0.15 11.15
C ASN A 21 -3.61 -1.56 11.37
N ALA A 22 -4.48 -2.56 11.47
CA ALA A 22 -4.02 -3.94 11.63
C ALA A 22 -3.16 -4.38 10.43
N ARG A 23 -3.54 -4.03 9.21
CA ARG A 23 -2.73 -4.29 8.00
C ARG A 23 -1.35 -3.64 8.09
N TYR A 24 -1.28 -2.37 8.49
CA TYR A 24 -0.04 -1.62 8.61
C TYR A 24 0.89 -2.25 9.66
N ILE A 25 0.38 -2.43 10.86
CA ILE A 25 1.15 -3.01 11.99
C ILE A 25 1.65 -4.42 11.65
N SER A 26 0.80 -5.27 11.04
CA SER A 26 1.20 -6.62 10.62
C SER A 26 2.39 -6.62 9.67
N GLY A 27 2.36 -5.71 8.69
CA GLY A 27 3.47 -5.54 7.76
C GLY A 27 4.77 -5.18 8.49
N ARG A 28 4.67 -4.24 9.43
CA ARG A 28 5.84 -3.78 10.19
C ARG A 28 6.37 -4.81 11.20
N LEU A 29 5.50 -5.54 11.91
CA LEU A 29 5.92 -6.58 12.86
C LEU A 29 6.74 -7.68 12.18
N ALA A 30 6.44 -7.99 10.94
CA ALA A 30 7.21 -8.95 10.17
C ALA A 30 8.66 -8.49 9.94
N ASP A 31 8.93 -7.18 9.87
CA ASP A 31 10.28 -6.62 9.72
C ASP A 31 11.13 -6.81 11.00
N PHE A 32 10.48 -6.97 12.16
CA PHE A 32 11.13 -7.20 13.45
C PHE A 32 11.15 -8.68 13.87
N GLY A 33 10.68 -9.58 13.00
CA GLY A 33 10.58 -11.01 13.31
C GLY A 33 9.68 -11.35 14.47
N ILE A 34 8.69 -10.52 14.69
CA ILE A 34 7.66 -10.74 15.69
C ILE A 34 6.56 -11.55 15.04
N ASN A 35 6.32 -12.74 15.56
CA ASN A 35 5.25 -13.60 15.05
C ASN A 35 3.89 -13.01 15.36
N LEU A 36 3.02 -12.96 14.37
CA LEU A 36 1.65 -12.50 14.50
C LEU A 36 0.71 -13.61 14.02
N TYR A 37 -0.02 -14.23 14.94
CA TYR A 37 -0.92 -15.33 14.60
C TYR A 37 -2.40 -14.95 14.71
N TYR A 38 -2.72 -13.87 15.43
CA TYR A 38 -4.10 -13.50 15.70
C TYR A 38 -4.34 -12.01 15.55
N HIS A 39 -5.46 -11.69 14.92
CA HIS A 39 -6.07 -10.36 14.93
C HIS A 39 -7.43 -10.48 15.58
N ILE A 40 -7.70 -9.61 16.54
CA ILE A 40 -9.02 -9.50 17.18
C ILE A 40 -9.57 -8.11 16.86
N THR A 41 -10.86 -8.05 16.54
CA THR A 41 -11.62 -6.80 16.53
C THR A 41 -12.68 -6.91 17.61
N VAL A 42 -12.73 -5.94 18.51
CA VAL A 42 -13.67 -5.89 19.61
C VAL A 42 -14.38 -4.53 19.64
N GLY A 43 -15.69 -4.53 19.92
CA GLY A 43 -16.43 -3.28 20.11
C GLY A 43 -16.17 -2.68 21.50
N ASP A 44 -16.54 -1.42 21.65
CA ASP A 44 -16.33 -0.59 22.82
C ASP A 44 -17.13 -1.11 24.03
N ASN A 45 -16.57 -2.11 24.70
CA ASN A 45 -17.18 -2.74 25.87
C ASN A 45 -16.09 -3.33 26.77
N HIS A 46 -16.09 -2.93 28.03
CA HIS A 46 -15.10 -3.28 29.04
C HIS A 46 -14.88 -4.80 29.17
N ASP A 47 -15.97 -5.55 29.39
CA ASP A 47 -15.85 -6.98 29.70
C ASP A 47 -15.35 -7.80 28.49
N ARG A 48 -15.86 -7.51 27.30
CA ARG A 48 -15.39 -8.14 26.05
C ARG A 48 -13.93 -7.82 25.78
N LEU A 49 -13.51 -6.57 25.99
CA LEU A 49 -12.12 -6.17 25.83
C LEU A 49 -11.23 -6.86 26.86
N LYS A 50 -11.66 -6.93 28.12
CA LYS A 50 -10.91 -7.63 29.19
C LYS A 50 -10.75 -9.12 28.91
N ASP A 51 -11.77 -9.78 28.37
CA ASP A 51 -11.68 -11.19 27.94
C ASP A 51 -10.73 -11.36 26.76
N SER A 52 -10.73 -10.43 25.80
CA SER A 52 -9.78 -10.42 24.68
C SER A 52 -8.33 -10.24 25.18
N ILE A 53 -8.10 -9.36 26.16
CA ILE A 53 -6.79 -9.16 26.79
C ILE A 53 -6.32 -10.44 27.48
N ARG A 54 -7.19 -11.07 28.28
CA ARG A 54 -6.88 -12.33 28.99
C ARG A 54 -6.49 -13.43 27.99
N THR A 55 -7.29 -13.60 26.95
CA THR A 55 -7.06 -14.59 25.90
C THR A 55 -5.76 -14.29 25.14
N GLY A 56 -5.53 -13.06 24.76
CA GLY A 56 -4.33 -12.63 24.06
C GLY A 56 -3.06 -12.90 24.87
N PHE A 57 -3.01 -12.48 26.12
CA PHE A 57 -1.83 -12.71 26.98
C PHE A 57 -1.63 -14.16 27.42
N SER A 58 -2.62 -15.03 27.23
CA SER A 58 -2.41 -16.48 27.46
C SER A 58 -1.50 -17.13 26.40
N ARG A 59 -1.31 -16.48 25.22
CA ARG A 59 -0.61 -17.04 24.07
C ARG A 59 0.38 -16.08 23.39
N SER A 60 0.36 -14.81 23.76
CA SER A 60 1.23 -13.78 23.17
C SER A 60 2.00 -13.01 24.27
N ASP A 61 3.16 -12.47 23.90
CA ASP A 61 4.02 -11.68 24.78
C ASP A 61 3.66 -10.19 24.71
N ILE A 62 3.16 -9.76 23.55
CA ILE A 62 2.80 -8.38 23.25
C ILE A 62 1.38 -8.33 22.71
N LEU A 63 0.56 -7.44 23.27
CA LEU A 63 -0.72 -7.05 22.68
C LEU A 63 -0.64 -5.61 22.18
N ILE A 64 -1.02 -5.40 20.91
CA ILE A 64 -0.99 -4.08 20.28
C ILE A 64 -2.43 -3.64 20.04
N PHE A 65 -2.83 -2.56 20.68
CA PHE A 65 -4.17 -2.01 20.62
C PHE A 65 -4.21 -0.78 19.73
N THR A 66 -5.27 -0.65 18.94
CA THR A 66 -5.58 0.57 18.19
C THR A 66 -7.03 0.97 18.44
N GLY A 67 -7.25 2.23 18.83
CA GLY A 67 -8.59 2.77 19.16
C GLY A 67 -8.90 2.79 20.65
N GLY A 68 -10.03 3.42 21.00
CA GLY A 68 -10.54 3.54 22.37
C GLY A 68 -9.69 4.39 23.33
N LEU A 69 -8.95 5.39 22.80
CA LEU A 69 -8.15 6.35 23.59
C LEU A 69 -8.72 7.76 23.63
N GLY A 70 -9.88 7.99 23.06
CA GLY A 70 -10.55 9.28 23.03
C GLY A 70 -11.12 9.72 24.39
N PRO A 71 -11.85 10.83 24.41
CA PRO A 71 -12.41 11.40 25.65
C PRO A 71 -13.81 10.91 25.99
N THR A 72 -14.44 10.07 25.17
CA THR A 72 -15.81 9.63 25.33
C THR A 72 -15.92 8.48 26.35
N GLU A 73 -17.11 8.20 26.81
CA GLU A 73 -17.34 7.09 27.76
C GLU A 73 -17.03 5.73 27.13
N ASP A 74 -17.18 5.63 25.81
CA ASP A 74 -16.91 4.42 25.02
C ASP A 74 -15.41 4.15 24.83
N ASP A 75 -14.56 5.14 25.04
CA ASP A 75 -13.10 5.00 24.95
C ASP A 75 -12.56 4.34 26.23
N LEU A 76 -12.48 3.02 26.27
CA LEU A 76 -12.21 2.22 27.47
C LEU A 76 -10.89 1.44 27.43
N THR A 77 -10.11 1.58 26.37
CA THR A 77 -8.95 0.70 26.14
C THR A 77 -7.93 0.78 27.28
N LYS A 78 -7.54 1.98 27.67
CA LYS A 78 -6.51 2.22 28.68
C LYS A 78 -6.98 1.80 30.07
N GLU A 79 -8.22 2.12 30.40
CA GLU A 79 -8.84 1.76 31.68
C GLU A 79 -8.95 0.24 31.83
N THR A 80 -9.39 -0.45 30.77
CA THR A 80 -9.54 -1.90 30.80
C THR A 80 -8.19 -2.62 30.95
N ILE A 81 -7.14 -2.11 30.30
CA ILE A 81 -5.79 -2.68 30.43
C ILE A 81 -5.21 -2.39 31.81
N ALA A 82 -5.39 -1.18 32.34
CA ALA A 82 -4.97 -0.85 33.70
C ALA A 82 -5.68 -1.74 34.73
N ASP A 83 -7.00 -1.94 34.60
CA ASP A 83 -7.78 -2.83 35.45
C ASP A 83 -7.31 -4.30 35.34
N TYR A 84 -6.97 -4.78 34.12
CA TYR A 84 -6.43 -6.12 33.94
C TYR A 84 -5.13 -6.36 34.70
N PHE A 85 -4.23 -5.37 34.74
CA PHE A 85 -2.96 -5.44 35.44
C PHE A 85 -3.04 -4.95 36.91
N GLY A 86 -4.21 -4.49 37.39
CA GLY A 86 -4.38 -3.96 38.74
C GLY A 86 -3.65 -2.64 39.00
N LEU A 87 -3.51 -1.80 37.98
CA LEU A 87 -2.80 -0.52 38.02
C LEU A 87 -3.76 0.65 38.24
N GLU A 88 -3.35 1.60 39.07
CA GLU A 88 -4.09 2.83 39.29
C GLU A 88 -3.74 3.88 38.22
N LEU A 89 -4.76 4.49 37.62
CA LEU A 89 -4.61 5.58 36.65
C LEU A 89 -4.59 6.93 37.38
N VAL A 90 -3.60 7.77 37.08
CA VAL A 90 -3.45 9.13 37.58
C VAL A 90 -3.34 10.13 36.46
N ILE A 91 -3.78 11.37 36.66
CA ILE A 91 -3.60 12.46 35.70
C ILE A 91 -2.13 12.89 35.70
N TYR A 92 -1.55 12.95 34.52
CA TYR A 92 -0.21 13.50 34.30
C TYR A 92 -0.35 15.00 33.96
N GLU A 93 -0.01 15.87 34.93
CA GLU A 93 -0.23 17.32 34.81
C GLU A 93 0.47 17.93 33.59
N ASP A 94 1.72 17.52 33.27
CA ASP A 94 2.45 18.00 32.08
C ASP A 94 1.71 17.71 30.77
N TYR A 95 1.04 16.56 30.68
CA TYR A 95 0.24 16.20 29.52
C TYR A 95 -1.12 16.87 29.50
N LYS A 96 -1.68 17.14 30.65
CA LYS A 96 -2.93 17.91 30.81
C LYS A 96 -2.75 19.35 30.36
N GLU A 97 -1.67 20.02 30.78
CA GLU A 97 -1.36 21.36 30.31
C GLU A 97 -1.20 21.41 28.78
N LYS A 98 -0.41 20.50 28.19
CA LYS A 98 -0.27 20.37 26.74
C LYS A 98 -1.58 20.12 26.00
N LEU A 99 -2.47 19.30 26.58
CA LEU A 99 -3.80 19.03 26.02
C LEU A 99 -4.65 20.31 26.01
N ILE A 100 -4.67 21.06 27.13
CA ILE A 100 -5.40 22.33 27.22
C ILE A 100 -4.88 23.34 26.20
N GLU A 101 -3.56 23.55 26.14
CA GLU A 101 -2.95 24.47 25.19
C GLU A 101 -3.30 24.11 23.74
N ARG A 102 -3.25 22.82 23.41
CA ARG A 102 -3.57 22.32 22.07
C ARG A 102 -5.04 22.55 21.72
N MET A 103 -5.97 22.32 22.64
CA MET A 103 -7.39 22.52 22.38
C MET A 103 -7.70 24.01 22.20
N VAL A 104 -7.15 24.86 23.08
CA VAL A 104 -7.33 26.31 23.01
C VAL A 104 -6.74 26.87 21.70
N SER A 105 -5.54 26.43 21.30
CA SER A 105 -4.91 26.88 20.04
C SER A 105 -5.72 26.53 18.78
N ARG A 106 -6.57 25.50 18.87
CA ARG A 106 -7.50 25.07 17.80
C ARG A 106 -8.89 25.67 17.91
N GLY A 107 -9.12 26.56 18.89
CA GLY A 107 -10.42 27.19 19.13
C GLY A 107 -11.44 26.29 19.85
N TYR A 108 -11.01 25.19 20.47
CA TYR A 108 -11.87 24.30 21.23
C TYR A 108 -11.76 24.58 22.72
N GLN A 109 -12.84 24.35 23.44
CA GLN A 109 -12.87 24.39 24.90
C GLN A 109 -12.52 23.00 25.46
N CYS A 110 -11.55 22.93 26.36
CA CYS A 110 -11.23 21.70 27.08
C CYS A 110 -12.28 21.41 28.16
N THR A 111 -12.87 20.24 28.11
CA THR A 111 -13.89 19.78 29.08
C THR A 111 -13.31 18.71 30.01
N PRO A 112 -13.89 18.48 31.21
CA PRO A 112 -13.34 17.52 32.17
C PRO A 112 -13.15 16.10 31.63
N ASN A 113 -14.01 15.64 30.73
CA ASN A 113 -13.87 14.32 30.07
C ASN A 113 -12.63 14.22 29.18
N ASN A 114 -12.11 15.33 28.67
CA ASN A 114 -10.84 15.30 27.90
C ASN A 114 -9.65 14.86 28.74
N PHE A 115 -9.70 15.05 30.08
CA PHE A 115 -8.60 14.66 30.97
C PHE A 115 -8.43 13.14 31.07
N LYS A 116 -9.43 12.35 30.70
CA LYS A 116 -9.32 10.91 30.53
C LYS A 116 -8.17 10.53 29.56
N GLN A 117 -7.95 11.32 28.53
CA GLN A 117 -6.90 11.08 27.53
C GLN A 117 -5.48 11.15 28.13
N VAL A 118 -5.30 11.87 29.22
CA VAL A 118 -3.99 12.11 29.88
C VAL A 118 -3.87 11.41 31.24
N MET A 119 -4.73 10.44 31.50
CA MET A 119 -4.62 9.52 32.63
C MET A 119 -3.78 8.32 32.22
N PHE A 120 -2.73 8.00 32.98
CA PHE A 120 -1.85 6.87 32.76
C PHE A 120 -1.53 6.16 34.07
N PRO A 121 -1.12 4.86 34.02
CA PRO A 121 -0.60 4.20 35.20
C PRO A 121 0.59 4.94 35.80
N LYS A 122 0.64 5.02 37.11
CA LYS A 122 1.72 5.67 37.85
C LYS A 122 3.06 4.94 37.66
N GLU A 123 2.98 3.64 37.51
CA GLU A 123 4.13 2.74 37.34
C GLU A 123 3.92 1.86 36.11
N HIS A 124 4.99 1.23 35.62
CA HIS A 124 4.94 0.30 34.48
C HIS A 124 4.46 0.91 33.15
N CYS A 125 4.55 2.25 32.99
CA CYS A 125 4.00 2.94 31.85
C CYS A 125 5.05 3.80 31.13
N ILE A 126 5.14 3.65 29.82
CA ILE A 126 5.86 4.52 28.91
C ILE A 126 4.83 5.27 28.09
N ILE A 127 4.77 6.61 28.22
CA ILE A 127 3.83 7.43 27.48
C ILE A 127 4.39 7.67 26.07
N LEU A 128 3.54 7.51 25.04
CA LEU A 128 3.84 7.75 23.64
C LEU A 128 3.21 9.09 23.21
N PRO A 129 3.99 10.19 23.10
CA PRO A 129 3.47 11.48 22.68
C PRO A 129 2.80 11.42 21.30
N ASN A 130 1.69 12.16 21.15
CA ASN A 130 0.94 12.25 19.89
C ASN A 130 1.00 13.69 19.33
N PRO A 131 1.95 14.01 18.44
CA PRO A 131 2.01 15.34 17.84
C PRO A 131 0.85 15.61 16.86
N ASN A 132 0.19 14.58 16.36
CA ASN A 132 -0.84 14.68 15.33
C ASN A 132 -2.27 14.68 15.89
N GLY A 133 -2.47 14.19 17.13
CA GLY A 133 -3.77 14.06 17.78
C GLY A 133 -3.79 14.57 19.23
N SER A 134 -4.93 14.45 19.90
CA SER A 134 -5.12 14.88 21.31
C SER A 134 -4.81 13.79 22.32
N ALA A 135 -4.92 12.51 21.92
CA ALA A 135 -4.75 11.37 22.79
C ALA A 135 -3.34 10.78 22.65
N PRO A 136 -2.46 10.90 23.64
CA PRO A 136 -1.20 10.16 23.66
C PRO A 136 -1.48 8.66 23.78
N GLY A 137 -0.63 7.83 23.16
CA GLY A 137 -0.59 6.41 23.41
C GLY A 137 0.21 6.08 24.67
N CYS A 138 0.29 4.79 25.00
CA CYS A 138 1.22 4.32 26.03
C CYS A 138 1.55 2.83 25.87
N ILE A 139 2.66 2.43 26.51
CA ILE A 139 3.05 1.03 26.66
C ILE A 139 2.98 0.72 28.15
N ILE A 140 2.24 -0.31 28.52
CA ILE A 140 2.21 -0.85 29.88
C ILE A 140 2.95 -2.19 29.85
N GLU A 141 3.95 -2.33 30.72
CA GLU A 141 4.76 -3.54 30.80
C GLU A 141 4.77 -4.09 32.22
N VAL A 142 4.24 -5.31 32.39
CA VAL A 142 4.15 -6.02 33.67
C VAL A 142 4.53 -7.48 33.44
N ASP A 143 5.42 -8.01 34.27
CA ASP A 143 5.82 -9.43 34.26
C ASP A 143 6.21 -9.98 32.89
N GLY A 144 6.92 -9.16 32.09
CA GLY A 144 7.35 -9.55 30.75
C GLY A 144 6.26 -9.49 29.67
N LYS A 145 5.03 -9.17 30.02
CA LYS A 145 3.91 -8.89 29.08
C LYS A 145 3.84 -7.40 28.78
N ALA A 146 3.61 -7.04 27.50
CA ALA A 146 3.51 -5.65 27.09
C ALA A 146 2.18 -5.37 26.37
N ALA A 147 1.47 -4.34 26.82
CA ALA A 147 0.31 -3.78 26.13
C ALA A 147 0.69 -2.44 25.51
N ILE A 148 0.68 -2.35 24.18
CA ILE A 148 0.99 -1.14 23.42
C ILE A 148 -0.31 -0.55 22.92
N MET A 149 -0.64 0.67 23.32
CA MET A 149 -1.88 1.34 22.98
C MET A 149 -1.62 2.56 22.10
N MET A 150 -2.32 2.63 20.98
CA MET A 150 -2.21 3.71 20.00
C MET A 150 -3.60 4.20 19.58
N PRO A 151 -3.72 5.46 19.09
CA PRO A 151 -5.00 6.00 18.62
C PRO A 151 -5.56 5.26 17.40
N GLY A 152 -6.87 5.42 17.17
CA GLY A 152 -7.57 4.81 16.04
C GLY A 152 -7.25 5.42 14.67
N PRO A 153 -7.19 6.76 14.51
CA PRO A 153 -6.93 7.37 13.21
C PRO A 153 -5.55 7.01 12.65
N PRO A 154 -5.45 6.49 11.40
CA PRO A 154 -4.17 6.07 10.81
C PRO A 154 -3.09 7.16 10.78
N TRP A 155 -3.47 8.42 10.50
CA TRP A 155 -2.54 9.55 10.47
C TRP A 155 -1.95 9.94 11.82
N GLU A 156 -2.51 9.43 12.92
CA GLU A 156 -1.96 9.55 14.28
C GLU A 156 -1.17 8.29 14.67
N MET A 157 -1.72 7.11 14.36
CA MET A 157 -1.19 5.81 14.73
C MET A 157 0.12 5.50 14.00
N GLU A 158 0.16 5.64 12.67
CA GLU A 158 1.33 5.28 11.87
C GLU A 158 2.59 6.07 12.28
N PRO A 159 2.57 7.42 12.39
CA PRO A 159 3.75 8.17 12.87
C PRO A 159 4.15 7.82 14.31
N MET A 160 3.18 7.54 15.18
CA MET A 160 3.45 7.12 16.57
C MET A 160 4.14 5.75 16.59
N PHE A 161 3.66 4.80 15.77
CA PHE A 161 4.26 3.48 15.64
C PHE A 161 5.72 3.58 15.20
N GLU A 162 6.02 4.31 14.12
CA GLU A 162 7.38 4.44 13.59
C GLU A 162 8.32 5.14 14.57
N ALA A 163 7.89 6.25 15.16
CA ALA A 163 8.77 7.06 16.00
C ALA A 163 9.03 6.47 17.39
N GLN A 164 8.11 5.65 17.91
CA GLN A 164 8.15 5.30 19.33
C GLN A 164 7.98 3.79 19.60
N VAL A 165 7.08 3.11 18.86
CA VAL A 165 6.85 1.66 19.04
C VAL A 165 7.97 0.86 18.38
N VAL A 166 8.42 1.25 17.19
CA VAL A 166 9.54 0.61 16.50
C VAL A 166 10.80 0.55 17.37
N PRO A 167 11.31 1.66 17.95
CA PRO A 167 12.48 1.61 18.83
C PRO A 167 12.28 0.74 20.09
N TYR A 168 11.05 0.66 20.60
CA TYR A 168 10.71 -0.23 21.72
C TYR A 168 10.80 -1.70 21.31
N LEU A 169 10.23 -2.05 20.16
CA LEU A 169 10.24 -3.41 19.63
C LEU A 169 11.64 -3.87 19.25
N GLU A 170 12.45 -3.00 18.65
CA GLU A 170 13.87 -3.27 18.32
C GLU A 170 14.69 -3.63 19.55
N LYS A 171 14.51 -2.90 20.66
CA LYS A 171 15.21 -3.19 21.92
C LYS A 171 14.78 -4.53 22.54
N ARG A 172 13.57 -4.97 22.25
CA ARG A 172 13.00 -6.20 22.79
C ARG A 172 13.23 -7.41 21.90
N SER A 173 13.45 -7.20 20.61
CA SER A 173 13.77 -8.24 19.64
C SER A 173 15.28 -8.54 19.66
N ASN A 174 15.64 -9.82 19.84
CA ASN A 174 17.03 -10.26 19.75
C ASN A 174 17.48 -10.53 18.30
N CYS A 175 16.65 -10.22 17.31
CA CYS A 175 16.92 -10.44 15.89
C CYS A 175 16.28 -9.35 15.08
N ARG A 176 16.94 -8.96 14.00
CA ARG A 176 16.37 -8.13 12.96
C ARG A 176 15.97 -9.00 11.78
N PHE A 177 14.93 -8.58 11.08
CA PHE A 177 14.53 -9.18 9.83
C PHE A 177 14.64 -8.12 8.74
N TYR A 178 15.38 -8.45 7.73
CA TYR A 178 15.54 -7.60 6.57
C TYR A 178 14.82 -8.25 5.38
N SER A 179 14.09 -7.47 4.62
CA SER A 179 13.29 -7.99 3.52
C SER A 179 13.49 -7.19 2.24
N ARG A 180 13.58 -7.90 1.13
CA ARG A 180 13.49 -7.34 -0.22
C ARG A 180 12.25 -7.90 -0.90
N THR A 181 11.68 -7.12 -1.82
CA THR A 181 10.44 -7.48 -2.49
C THR A 181 10.63 -7.42 -4.00
N LEU A 182 10.46 -8.56 -4.66
CA LEU A 182 10.32 -8.62 -6.12
C LEU A 182 8.86 -8.46 -6.51
N ARG A 183 8.59 -7.56 -7.45
CA ARG A 183 7.26 -7.40 -8.04
C ARG A 183 7.24 -7.94 -9.45
N ILE A 184 6.25 -8.77 -9.74
CA ILE A 184 6.15 -9.58 -10.95
C ILE A 184 4.83 -9.25 -11.64
N PHE A 185 4.88 -9.00 -12.94
CA PHE A 185 3.71 -8.72 -13.77
C PHE A 185 3.66 -9.63 -14.99
N GLY A 186 2.46 -10.13 -15.31
CA GLY A 186 2.24 -11.01 -16.46
C GLY A 186 2.52 -12.50 -16.20
N ARG A 187 2.81 -12.88 -14.95
CA ARG A 187 2.97 -14.26 -14.51
C ARG A 187 2.12 -14.51 -13.26
N GLY A 188 1.28 -15.52 -13.27
CA GLY A 188 0.42 -15.87 -12.14
C GLY A 188 1.20 -16.49 -10.98
N GLU A 189 0.65 -16.40 -9.75
CA GLU A 189 1.29 -16.89 -8.52
C GLU A 189 1.73 -18.37 -8.62
N SER A 190 0.82 -19.26 -9.05
CA SER A 190 1.13 -20.69 -9.18
C SER A 190 2.22 -20.98 -10.23
N GLN A 191 2.32 -20.16 -11.26
CA GLN A 191 3.38 -20.29 -12.26
C GLN A 191 4.72 -19.81 -11.72
N VAL A 192 4.72 -18.68 -10.99
CA VAL A 192 5.92 -18.17 -10.32
C VAL A 192 6.42 -19.18 -9.30
N GLU A 193 5.53 -19.72 -8.46
CA GLU A 193 5.86 -20.75 -7.48
C GLU A 193 6.49 -21.99 -8.15
N HIS A 194 5.87 -22.49 -9.22
CA HIS A 194 6.39 -23.62 -9.99
C HIS A 194 7.80 -23.35 -10.54
N ASP A 195 8.04 -22.15 -11.09
CA ASP A 195 9.33 -21.78 -11.72
C ASP A 195 10.47 -21.67 -10.70
N ILE A 196 10.15 -21.44 -9.42
CA ILE A 196 11.14 -21.28 -8.34
C ILE A 196 11.00 -22.34 -7.23
N GLN A 197 10.23 -23.43 -7.45
CA GLN A 197 9.89 -24.42 -6.45
C GLN A 197 11.11 -24.99 -5.71
N ASP A 198 12.17 -25.36 -6.44
CA ASP A 198 13.41 -25.88 -5.87
C ASP A 198 14.16 -24.84 -5.01
N ILE A 199 14.00 -23.55 -5.27
CA ILE A 199 14.55 -22.48 -4.42
C ILE A 199 13.74 -22.40 -3.14
N VAL A 200 12.41 -22.50 -3.23
CA VAL A 200 11.51 -22.50 -2.08
C VAL A 200 11.73 -23.73 -1.21
N ASP A 201 11.89 -24.93 -1.80
CA ASP A 201 12.05 -26.19 -1.08
C ASP A 201 13.34 -26.25 -0.24
N ARG A 202 14.43 -25.59 -0.69
CA ARG A 202 15.72 -25.55 0.01
C ARG A 202 15.89 -24.34 0.93
N GLN A 203 14.91 -23.46 1.02
CA GLN A 203 15.02 -22.25 1.82
C GLN A 203 15.17 -22.54 3.30
N THR A 204 16.05 -21.79 3.96
CA THR A 204 16.22 -21.79 5.41
C THR A 204 16.30 -20.37 5.95
N ASN A 205 17.30 -19.63 5.52
CA ASN A 205 17.49 -18.19 5.71
C ASN A 205 18.26 -17.65 4.50
N PRO A 206 17.66 -16.82 3.65
CA PRO A 206 16.35 -16.18 3.78
C PRO A 206 15.17 -17.10 3.44
N THR A 207 13.95 -16.66 3.82
CA THR A 207 12.68 -17.28 3.43
C THR A 207 12.02 -16.49 2.29
N ILE A 208 11.24 -17.19 1.46
CA ILE A 208 10.52 -16.61 0.31
C ILE A 208 9.03 -16.82 0.55
N ALA A 209 8.25 -15.75 0.43
CA ALA A 209 6.81 -15.78 0.54
C ALA A 209 6.14 -15.13 -0.68
N PRO A 210 5.36 -15.90 -1.47
CA PRO A 210 4.56 -15.34 -2.56
C PRO A 210 3.28 -14.68 -2.02
N TYR A 211 2.86 -13.59 -2.66
CA TYR A 211 1.60 -12.90 -2.40
C TYR A 211 0.94 -12.51 -3.71
N ALA A 212 -0.29 -12.94 -3.92
CA ALA A 212 -1.10 -12.52 -5.06
C ALA A 212 -1.76 -11.15 -4.79
N LYS A 213 -1.68 -10.26 -5.77
CA LYS A 213 -2.48 -9.04 -5.87
C LYS A 213 -3.36 -9.09 -7.12
N ALA A 214 -4.22 -8.10 -7.30
CA ALA A 214 -4.99 -7.97 -8.54
C ALA A 214 -4.04 -7.78 -9.73
N ALA A 215 -3.89 -8.82 -10.55
CA ALA A 215 -3.02 -8.88 -11.75
C ALA A 215 -1.49 -8.83 -11.52
N GLU A 216 -1.01 -8.92 -10.28
CA GLU A 216 0.41 -8.92 -9.95
C GLU A 216 0.74 -10.05 -8.98
N THR A 217 1.96 -10.55 -9.04
CA THR A 217 2.54 -11.44 -8.01
C THR A 217 3.71 -10.73 -7.35
N THR A 218 3.81 -10.88 -6.04
CA THR A 218 4.90 -10.30 -5.25
C THR A 218 5.63 -11.43 -4.53
N LEU A 219 6.95 -11.46 -4.59
CA LEU A 219 7.78 -12.34 -3.77
C LEU A 219 8.47 -11.50 -2.71
N ARG A 220 8.22 -11.78 -1.44
CA ARG A 220 8.95 -11.21 -0.33
C ARG A 220 10.03 -12.19 0.11
N ILE A 221 11.28 -11.74 0.09
CA ILE A 221 12.44 -12.50 0.53
C ILE A 221 12.93 -11.88 1.83
N THR A 222 12.93 -12.65 2.91
CA THR A 222 13.20 -12.16 4.26
C THR A 222 14.34 -12.93 4.89
N ALA A 223 15.39 -12.23 5.28
CA ALA A 223 16.52 -12.76 6.03
C ALA A 223 16.43 -12.39 7.51
N ARG A 224 16.76 -13.34 8.37
CA ARG A 224 17.07 -13.08 9.77
C ARG A 224 18.55 -12.73 9.86
N CYS A 225 18.89 -11.54 10.37
CA CYS A 225 20.25 -10.98 10.40
C CYS A 225 20.42 -10.02 11.56
N GLU A 226 21.64 -9.54 11.78
CA GLU A 226 21.95 -8.54 12.81
C GLU A 226 21.98 -7.12 12.22
N CYS A 227 22.33 -6.97 10.93
CA CYS A 227 22.38 -5.69 10.23
C CYS A 227 21.92 -5.83 8.77
N GLU A 228 21.74 -4.69 8.09
CA GLU A 228 21.28 -4.62 6.70
C GLU A 228 22.27 -5.27 5.73
N GLU A 229 23.57 -5.08 5.95
CA GLU A 229 24.63 -5.64 5.11
C GLU A 229 24.62 -7.18 5.13
N GLU A 230 24.41 -7.78 6.32
CA GLU A 230 24.25 -9.21 6.44
C GLU A 230 22.95 -9.69 5.76
N GLY A 231 21.87 -8.93 5.94
CA GLY A 231 20.60 -9.19 5.27
C GLY A 231 20.75 -9.20 3.75
N ASP A 232 21.40 -8.20 3.17
CA ASP A 232 21.68 -8.15 1.75
C ASP A 232 22.57 -9.31 1.29
N ALA A 233 23.61 -9.64 2.02
CA ALA A 233 24.49 -10.76 1.69
C ALA A 233 23.73 -12.11 1.61
N LEU A 234 22.67 -12.28 2.39
CA LEU A 234 21.83 -13.47 2.37
C LEU A 234 20.76 -13.40 1.25
N ILE A 235 20.14 -12.25 1.05
CA ILE A 235 18.99 -12.08 0.14
C ILE A 235 19.42 -12.00 -1.34
N LEU A 236 20.49 -11.24 -1.64
CA LEU A 236 20.88 -10.94 -3.01
C LEU A 236 21.18 -12.19 -3.87
N PRO A 237 21.89 -13.22 -3.38
CA PRO A 237 22.12 -14.43 -4.15
C PRO A 237 20.82 -15.12 -4.57
N VAL A 238 19.84 -15.17 -3.65
CA VAL A 238 18.53 -15.79 -3.89
C VAL A 238 17.71 -14.95 -4.88
N MET A 239 17.72 -13.61 -4.74
CA MET A 239 17.05 -12.72 -5.68
C MET A 239 17.63 -12.85 -7.08
N ASN A 240 18.97 -12.90 -7.22
CA ASN A 240 19.62 -13.04 -8.51
C ASN A 240 19.23 -14.37 -9.17
N GLU A 241 19.21 -15.46 -8.43
CA GLU A 241 18.78 -16.75 -8.94
C GLU A 241 17.32 -16.75 -9.42
N ILE A 242 16.42 -16.11 -8.67
CA ILE A 242 15.04 -15.91 -9.10
C ILE A 242 14.98 -15.05 -10.37
N CYS A 243 15.71 -13.95 -10.41
CA CYS A 243 15.74 -13.06 -11.58
C CYS A 243 16.35 -13.74 -12.83
N ASP A 244 17.29 -14.66 -12.69
CA ASP A 244 17.83 -15.42 -13.83
C ASP A 244 16.77 -16.34 -14.46
N ARG A 245 15.76 -16.80 -13.69
CA ARG A 245 14.68 -17.66 -14.19
C ARG A 245 13.48 -16.91 -14.73
N ILE A 246 13.03 -15.87 -14.00
CA ILE A 246 11.77 -15.17 -14.29
C ILE A 246 11.95 -13.65 -14.42
N GLY A 247 13.18 -13.16 -14.60
CA GLY A 247 13.49 -11.72 -14.60
C GLY A 247 12.77 -10.90 -15.66
N GLU A 248 12.36 -11.51 -16.78
CA GLU A 248 11.55 -10.83 -17.81
C GLU A 248 10.19 -10.34 -17.28
N TYR A 249 9.65 -11.01 -16.25
CA TYR A 249 8.40 -10.64 -15.58
C TYR A 249 8.62 -9.72 -14.39
N VAL A 250 9.83 -9.65 -13.83
CA VAL A 250 10.17 -8.79 -12.69
C VAL A 250 10.26 -7.34 -13.18
N TYR A 251 9.42 -6.49 -12.64
CA TYR A 251 9.42 -5.08 -12.98
C TYR A 251 10.02 -4.18 -11.88
N SER A 252 10.13 -4.69 -10.67
CA SER A 252 10.77 -3.99 -9.55
C SER A 252 11.44 -4.99 -8.60
N SER A 253 12.69 -4.71 -8.22
CA SER A 253 13.47 -5.42 -7.19
C SER A 253 13.49 -4.69 -5.84
N HIS A 254 12.97 -3.46 -5.79
CA HIS A 254 12.92 -2.61 -4.61
C HIS A 254 11.51 -2.43 -4.04
N GLY A 255 10.55 -3.24 -4.49
CA GLY A 255 9.17 -3.17 -4.03
C GLY A 255 8.34 -2.00 -4.57
N LEU A 256 8.90 -1.17 -5.47
CA LEU A 256 8.17 -0.06 -6.10
C LEU A 256 6.99 -0.56 -6.92
N GLU A 257 5.88 0.15 -6.88
CA GLU A 257 4.71 -0.13 -7.71
C GLU A 257 4.93 0.29 -9.16
N MET A 258 4.18 -0.28 -10.11
CA MET A 258 4.39 -0.07 -11.55
C MET A 258 4.42 1.41 -11.95
N HIS A 259 3.53 2.22 -11.38
CA HIS A 259 3.49 3.65 -11.65
C HIS A 259 4.72 4.40 -11.09
N GLN A 260 5.27 3.95 -9.96
CA GLN A 260 6.51 4.51 -9.39
C GLN A 260 7.72 4.18 -10.25
N VAL A 261 7.80 2.94 -10.75
CA VAL A 261 8.85 2.55 -11.72
C VAL A 261 8.75 3.37 -13.00
N CYS A 262 7.53 3.59 -13.53
CA CYS A 262 7.32 4.45 -14.70
C CYS A 262 7.75 5.89 -14.43
N ALA A 263 7.42 6.44 -13.24
CA ALA A 263 7.82 7.79 -12.84
C ALA A 263 9.35 7.94 -12.79
N GLU A 264 10.05 6.96 -12.22
CA GLU A 264 11.52 6.94 -12.20
C GLU A 264 12.11 6.91 -13.60
N LEU A 265 11.59 6.05 -14.47
CA LEU A 265 12.03 5.96 -15.86
C LEU A 265 11.80 7.26 -16.64
N LEU A 266 10.62 7.87 -16.50
CA LEU A 266 10.31 9.14 -17.15
C LEU A 266 11.22 10.27 -16.66
N SER A 267 11.37 10.41 -15.33
CA SER A 267 12.19 11.44 -14.72
C SER A 267 13.67 11.32 -15.11
N LYS A 268 14.27 10.13 -14.95
CA LYS A 268 15.69 9.90 -15.24
C LYS A 268 16.03 10.06 -16.74
N ASN A 269 15.08 9.73 -17.62
CA ASN A 269 15.25 9.88 -19.06
C ASN A 269 14.77 11.26 -19.58
N LYS A 270 14.24 12.14 -18.70
CA LYS A 270 13.71 13.47 -19.02
C LYS A 270 12.61 13.42 -20.10
N LEU A 271 11.78 12.38 -20.08
CA LEU A 271 10.68 12.16 -21.02
C LEU A 271 9.38 12.75 -20.46
N LYS A 272 8.58 13.33 -21.36
CA LYS A 272 7.25 13.85 -21.06
C LYS A 272 6.17 12.85 -21.48
N LEU A 273 5.18 12.65 -20.63
CA LEU A 273 4.07 11.72 -20.85
C LEU A 273 2.74 12.45 -20.86
N ALA A 274 1.86 12.06 -21.79
CA ALA A 274 0.44 12.39 -21.76
C ALA A 274 -0.41 11.12 -21.93
N VAL A 275 -1.60 11.07 -21.30
CA VAL A 275 -2.48 9.91 -21.35
C VAL A 275 -3.90 10.27 -21.79
N ALA A 276 -4.53 9.41 -22.60
CA ALA A 276 -5.90 9.51 -23.05
C ALA A 276 -6.69 8.27 -22.57
N GLU A 277 -7.60 8.47 -21.65
CA GLU A 277 -8.31 7.37 -20.99
C GLU A 277 -9.78 7.31 -21.41
N SER A 278 -10.28 6.08 -21.67
CA SER A 278 -11.69 5.81 -21.83
C SER A 278 -12.15 4.86 -20.73
N CYS A 279 -12.01 3.55 -20.90
CA CYS A 279 -12.49 2.55 -19.94
C CYS A 279 -11.80 2.60 -18.56
N THR A 280 -10.56 3.07 -18.45
CA THR A 280 -9.84 3.24 -17.19
C THR A 280 -10.30 4.47 -16.40
N GLY A 281 -10.86 5.48 -17.07
CA GLY A 281 -11.58 6.60 -16.43
C GLY A 281 -10.73 7.45 -15.49
N GLY A 282 -9.48 7.73 -15.83
CA GLY A 282 -8.56 8.55 -15.05
C GLY A 282 -7.68 7.77 -14.08
N MET A 283 -7.72 6.42 -14.06
CA MET A 283 -6.92 5.60 -13.14
C MET A 283 -5.42 5.69 -13.43
N ILE A 284 -5.02 5.76 -14.70
CA ILE A 284 -3.61 5.90 -15.08
C ILE A 284 -3.09 7.26 -14.61
N ALA A 285 -3.81 8.33 -14.95
CA ALA A 285 -3.45 9.68 -14.51
C ALA A 285 -3.40 9.80 -12.99
N SER A 286 -4.39 9.25 -12.27
CA SER A 286 -4.45 9.26 -10.80
C SER A 286 -3.24 8.57 -10.16
N GLN A 287 -2.83 7.40 -10.66
CA GLN A 287 -1.66 6.70 -10.16
C GLN A 287 -0.36 7.47 -10.43
N LEU A 288 -0.22 8.04 -11.62
CA LEU A 288 0.98 8.80 -11.99
C LEU A 288 1.13 10.09 -11.18
N VAL A 289 0.05 10.84 -10.96
CA VAL A 289 0.11 12.09 -10.18
C VAL A 289 0.23 11.86 -8.67
N SER A 290 0.01 10.64 -8.19
CA SER A 290 0.27 10.29 -6.79
C SER A 290 1.77 10.29 -6.44
N VAL A 291 2.65 10.26 -7.45
CA VAL A 291 4.10 10.31 -7.25
C VAL A 291 4.54 11.77 -7.10
N PRO A 292 5.19 12.16 -5.99
CA PRO A 292 5.72 13.51 -5.82
C PRO A 292 6.67 13.89 -6.97
N GLY A 293 6.56 15.13 -7.45
CA GLY A 293 7.37 15.61 -8.59
C GLY A 293 6.81 15.25 -9.96
N SER A 294 5.62 14.64 -10.05
CA SER A 294 4.99 14.26 -11.34
C SER A 294 4.84 15.39 -12.33
N SER A 295 4.71 16.64 -11.88
CA SER A 295 4.63 17.84 -12.76
C SER A 295 5.85 18.03 -13.66
N GLU A 296 6.97 17.41 -13.36
CA GLU A 296 8.18 17.50 -14.19
C GLU A 296 8.06 16.67 -15.48
N TRP A 297 7.28 15.61 -15.48
CA TRP A 297 7.21 14.65 -16.59
C TRP A 297 5.76 14.30 -17.04
N PHE A 298 4.74 14.52 -16.23
CA PHE A 298 3.34 14.29 -16.59
C PHE A 298 2.72 15.61 -17.11
N VAL A 299 2.43 15.66 -18.42
CA VAL A 299 1.96 16.88 -19.09
C VAL A 299 0.45 16.99 -19.05
N GLU A 300 -0.27 15.91 -19.37
CA GLU A 300 -1.72 15.92 -19.49
C GLU A 300 -2.33 14.52 -19.31
N GLY A 301 -3.50 14.47 -18.66
CA GLY A 301 -4.39 13.32 -18.62
C GLY A 301 -5.80 13.71 -19.06
N ALA A 302 -6.29 13.13 -20.16
CA ALA A 302 -7.61 13.40 -20.71
C ALA A 302 -8.52 12.15 -20.60
N VAL A 303 -9.69 12.30 -19.97
CA VAL A 303 -10.73 11.27 -19.97
C VAL A 303 -11.69 11.55 -21.11
N THR A 304 -11.52 10.85 -22.24
CA THR A 304 -12.31 11.00 -23.47
C THR A 304 -13.25 9.81 -23.62
N TYR A 305 -14.35 9.83 -22.86
CA TYR A 305 -15.22 8.68 -22.67
C TYR A 305 -16.17 8.42 -23.85
N SER A 306 -16.71 9.49 -24.47
CA SER A 306 -17.59 9.35 -25.62
C SER A 306 -16.83 9.46 -26.94
N PRO A 307 -17.39 8.94 -28.05
CA PRO A 307 -16.85 9.12 -29.41
C PRO A 307 -16.60 10.58 -29.76
N GLU A 308 -17.54 11.49 -29.42
CA GLU A 308 -17.44 12.92 -29.68
C GLU A 308 -16.29 13.56 -28.89
N ALA A 309 -16.03 13.09 -27.66
CA ALA A 309 -14.90 13.56 -26.86
C ALA A 309 -13.56 13.12 -27.46
N LYS A 310 -13.49 11.88 -28.00
CA LYS A 310 -12.32 11.35 -28.71
C LYS A 310 -12.00 12.20 -29.95
N MET A 311 -13.03 12.51 -30.77
CA MET A 311 -12.86 13.37 -31.94
C MET A 311 -12.42 14.78 -31.54
N ARG A 312 -13.16 15.43 -30.65
CA ARG A 312 -12.95 16.84 -30.30
C ARG A 312 -11.60 17.08 -29.62
N ARG A 313 -11.20 16.21 -28.69
CA ARG A 313 -10.00 16.43 -27.88
C ARG A 313 -8.75 15.81 -28.46
N LEU A 314 -8.88 14.65 -29.10
CA LEU A 314 -7.74 13.84 -29.57
C LEU A 314 -7.60 13.80 -31.09
N GLY A 315 -8.57 14.34 -31.83
CA GLY A 315 -8.56 14.32 -33.28
C GLY A 315 -8.83 12.95 -33.89
N VAL A 316 -9.44 12.03 -33.14
CA VAL A 316 -9.90 10.74 -33.69
C VAL A 316 -10.84 11.00 -34.86
N LYS A 317 -10.61 10.32 -35.99
CA LYS A 317 -11.38 10.56 -37.21
C LYS A 317 -12.77 9.94 -37.12
N ALA A 318 -13.77 10.64 -37.67
CA ALA A 318 -15.15 10.10 -37.76
C ALA A 318 -15.15 8.78 -38.54
N ASP A 319 -14.46 8.71 -39.68
CA ASP A 319 -14.35 7.52 -40.51
C ASP A 319 -13.77 6.31 -39.75
N THR A 320 -12.83 6.56 -38.80
CA THR A 320 -12.26 5.51 -37.94
C THR A 320 -13.33 4.97 -36.99
N LEU A 321 -14.10 5.86 -36.37
CA LEU A 321 -15.16 5.48 -35.45
C LEU A 321 -16.30 4.75 -36.17
N ASP A 322 -16.68 5.22 -37.37
CA ASP A 322 -17.75 4.60 -38.18
C ASP A 322 -17.35 3.20 -38.67
N LYS A 323 -16.09 3.00 -39.02
CA LYS A 323 -15.59 1.74 -39.60
C LYS A 323 -15.18 0.71 -38.53
N TYR A 324 -14.53 1.16 -37.47
CA TYR A 324 -13.86 0.30 -36.49
C TYR A 324 -14.42 0.41 -35.07
N THR A 325 -15.40 1.28 -34.87
CA THR A 325 -16.00 1.63 -33.57
C THR A 325 -15.03 2.40 -32.63
N ASP A 326 -15.55 2.79 -31.49
CA ASP A 326 -14.78 3.51 -30.46
C ASP A 326 -13.91 2.58 -29.58
N VAL A 327 -14.04 1.27 -29.76
CA VAL A 327 -13.20 0.24 -29.12
C VAL A 327 -12.54 -0.60 -30.19
N SER A 328 -11.40 -0.15 -30.64
CA SER A 328 -10.59 -0.79 -31.69
C SER A 328 -9.11 -0.41 -31.57
N ALA A 329 -8.24 -1.15 -32.27
CA ALA A 329 -6.82 -0.84 -32.35
C ALA A 329 -6.58 0.52 -33.02
N GLU A 330 -7.32 0.80 -34.10
CA GLU A 330 -7.23 2.06 -34.85
C GLU A 330 -7.61 3.25 -33.96
N THR A 331 -8.72 3.15 -33.22
CA THR A 331 -9.13 4.21 -32.30
C THR A 331 -8.10 4.39 -31.19
N ALA A 332 -7.56 3.33 -30.63
CA ALA A 332 -6.53 3.43 -29.60
C ALA A 332 -5.25 4.10 -30.13
N MET A 333 -4.82 3.77 -31.35
CA MET A 333 -3.67 4.43 -31.99
C MET A 333 -3.91 5.94 -32.19
N GLU A 334 -5.05 6.31 -32.77
CA GLU A 334 -5.37 7.74 -32.98
C GLU A 334 -5.52 8.51 -31.65
N MET A 335 -6.07 7.87 -30.61
CA MET A 335 -6.13 8.47 -29.27
C MET A 335 -4.72 8.72 -28.69
N ALA A 336 -3.79 7.73 -28.77
CA ALA A 336 -2.45 7.86 -28.24
C ALA A 336 -1.63 8.91 -29.00
N GLU A 337 -1.70 8.92 -30.33
CA GLU A 337 -1.03 9.91 -31.17
C GLU A 337 -1.60 11.30 -30.96
N GLY A 338 -2.94 11.40 -30.90
CA GLY A 338 -3.65 12.67 -30.70
C GLY A 338 -3.29 13.36 -29.38
N ILE A 339 -3.26 12.61 -28.27
CA ILE A 339 -2.86 13.16 -26.97
C ILE A 339 -1.38 13.56 -26.96
N ARG A 340 -0.50 12.74 -27.53
CA ARG A 340 0.93 13.07 -27.64
C ARG A 340 1.18 14.36 -28.39
N ILE A 341 0.60 14.49 -29.60
CA ILE A 341 0.81 15.66 -30.46
C ILE A 341 0.20 16.91 -29.84
N SER A 342 -1.04 16.84 -29.35
CA SER A 342 -1.76 18.00 -28.84
C SER A 342 -1.20 18.54 -27.51
N SER A 343 -0.57 17.69 -26.70
CA SER A 343 0.07 18.09 -25.45
C SER A 343 1.55 18.45 -25.60
N GLY A 344 2.19 18.10 -26.73
CA GLY A 344 3.62 18.25 -26.92
C GLY A 344 4.46 17.26 -26.10
N ALA A 345 3.87 16.15 -25.64
CA ALA A 345 4.57 15.12 -24.90
C ALA A 345 5.46 14.25 -25.82
N ASP A 346 6.50 13.62 -25.26
CA ASP A 346 7.34 12.66 -25.97
C ASP A 346 6.63 11.34 -26.19
N ILE A 347 5.80 10.93 -25.22
CA ILE A 347 5.05 9.66 -25.23
C ILE A 347 3.56 9.95 -25.00
N GLY A 348 2.69 9.31 -25.79
CA GLY A 348 1.25 9.27 -25.61
C GLY A 348 0.79 7.84 -25.32
N ILE A 349 -0.02 7.65 -24.30
CA ILE A 349 -0.67 6.37 -23.96
C ILE A 349 -2.16 6.54 -24.04
N SER A 350 -2.87 5.56 -24.61
CA SER A 350 -4.33 5.55 -24.61
C SER A 350 -4.91 4.23 -24.15
N THR A 351 -6.15 4.27 -23.65
CA THR A 351 -6.94 3.07 -23.34
C THR A 351 -8.36 3.22 -23.86
N THR A 352 -8.87 2.21 -24.56
CA THR A 352 -10.28 2.08 -24.91
C THR A 352 -10.70 0.63 -24.77
N GLY A 353 -11.95 0.35 -24.35
CA GLY A 353 -12.38 -1.04 -24.10
C GLY A 353 -13.70 -1.19 -23.38
N TYR A 354 -14.17 -2.42 -23.34
CA TYR A 354 -15.41 -2.83 -22.69
C TYR A 354 -15.12 -3.42 -21.30
N ALA A 355 -15.32 -2.63 -20.25
CA ALA A 355 -15.05 -3.11 -18.87
C ALA A 355 -16.24 -3.90 -18.26
N GLY A 356 -17.40 -3.93 -18.91
CA GLY A 356 -18.59 -4.60 -18.39
C GLY A 356 -19.28 -3.83 -17.25
N PRO A 357 -20.35 -4.42 -16.59
CA PRO A 357 -20.99 -5.70 -16.91
C PRO A 357 -21.95 -5.65 -18.09
N SER A 358 -22.33 -4.46 -18.59
CA SER A 358 -23.18 -4.27 -19.76
C SER A 358 -22.38 -4.44 -21.06
N GLY A 359 -23.03 -5.02 -22.09
CA GLY A 359 -22.43 -5.32 -23.40
C GLY A 359 -22.56 -6.79 -23.76
N ALA A 360 -22.14 -7.16 -24.98
CA ALA A 360 -22.10 -8.53 -25.40
C ALA A 360 -21.04 -9.31 -24.58
N PRO A 361 -21.33 -10.54 -24.09
CA PRO A 361 -20.44 -11.28 -23.22
C PRO A 361 -19.04 -11.55 -23.81
N ASP A 362 -18.95 -11.68 -25.12
CA ASP A 362 -17.72 -11.89 -25.88
C ASP A 362 -16.87 -10.60 -26.01
N GLN A 363 -17.48 -9.44 -25.82
CA GLN A 363 -16.79 -8.14 -25.84
C GLN A 363 -16.27 -7.70 -24.46
N ILE A 364 -16.88 -8.20 -23.37
CA ILE A 364 -16.50 -7.79 -22.02
C ILE A 364 -15.05 -8.20 -21.72
N GLY A 365 -14.26 -7.23 -21.31
CA GLY A 365 -12.82 -7.39 -21.07
C GLY A 365 -11.94 -7.16 -22.28
N HIS A 366 -12.51 -6.89 -23.46
CA HIS A 366 -11.75 -6.53 -24.64
C HIS A 366 -11.27 -5.08 -24.52
N VAL A 367 -9.96 -4.89 -24.47
CA VAL A 367 -9.31 -3.60 -24.24
C VAL A 367 -8.18 -3.41 -25.23
N PHE A 368 -8.13 -2.24 -25.87
CA PHE A 368 -7.00 -1.79 -26.67
C PHE A 368 -6.24 -0.70 -25.94
N ILE A 369 -4.91 -0.80 -26.00
CA ILE A 369 -3.99 0.18 -25.43
C ILE A 369 -3.09 0.69 -26.55
N GLY A 370 -3.19 1.98 -26.84
CA GLY A 370 -2.33 2.65 -27.81
C GLY A 370 -1.08 3.22 -27.14
N VAL A 371 0.05 3.14 -27.81
CA VAL A 371 1.33 3.70 -27.39
C VAL A 371 1.92 4.45 -28.57
N SER A 372 2.20 5.75 -28.38
CA SER A 372 2.76 6.63 -29.42
C SER A 372 4.01 7.34 -28.93
N ASP A 373 5.04 7.38 -29.76
CA ASP A 373 6.22 8.19 -29.56
C ASP A 373 6.70 8.81 -30.88
N LYS A 374 7.91 9.35 -30.93
CA LYS A 374 8.50 9.96 -32.14
C LYS A 374 8.73 8.95 -33.27
N ASP A 375 8.87 7.66 -32.96
CA ASP A 375 9.20 6.62 -33.92
C ASP A 375 7.93 5.96 -34.51
N GLY A 376 6.75 6.26 -33.94
CA GLY A 376 5.47 5.78 -34.47
C GLY A 376 4.41 5.53 -33.38
N VAL A 377 3.35 4.84 -33.80
CA VAL A 377 2.23 4.48 -32.95
C VAL A 377 1.89 3.00 -33.11
N GLN A 378 1.59 2.33 -32.01
CA GLN A 378 1.17 0.92 -31.98
C GLN A 378 -0.01 0.75 -31.03
N ALA A 379 -0.86 -0.25 -31.30
CA ALA A 379 -1.90 -0.70 -30.39
C ALA A 379 -1.66 -2.14 -29.97
N TYR A 380 -2.05 -2.42 -28.73
CA TYR A 380 -1.99 -3.73 -28.12
C TYR A 380 -3.38 -4.14 -27.66
N GLU A 381 -3.75 -5.37 -28.01
CA GLU A 381 -5.06 -5.95 -27.70
C GLU A 381 -4.98 -6.87 -26.49
N PHE A 382 -5.97 -6.77 -25.60
CA PHE A 382 -6.06 -7.58 -24.40
C PHE A 382 -7.48 -8.10 -24.19
N HIS A 383 -7.58 -9.36 -23.76
CA HIS A 383 -8.83 -10.00 -23.33
C HIS A 383 -8.79 -10.24 -21.82
N LEU A 384 -9.21 -9.23 -21.05
CA LEU A 384 -9.12 -9.21 -19.60
C LEU A 384 -10.35 -9.88 -18.98
N LYS A 385 -10.18 -10.59 -17.85
CA LYS A 385 -11.24 -11.32 -17.16
C LYS A 385 -11.53 -10.74 -15.78
N GLY A 386 -12.78 -10.85 -15.34
CA GLY A 386 -13.22 -10.49 -14.00
C GLY A 386 -14.26 -9.38 -13.95
N SER A 387 -14.43 -8.78 -12.77
CA SER A 387 -15.34 -7.65 -12.57
C SER A 387 -14.89 -6.42 -13.34
N ARG A 388 -15.82 -5.47 -13.54
CA ARG A 388 -15.53 -4.16 -14.14
C ARG A 388 -14.31 -3.48 -13.48
N GLU A 389 -14.22 -3.51 -12.18
CA GLU A 389 -13.10 -2.95 -11.43
C GLU A 389 -11.79 -3.67 -11.77
N ARG A 390 -11.79 -5.01 -11.78
CA ARG A 390 -10.62 -5.81 -12.12
C ARG A 390 -10.14 -5.58 -13.55
N VAL A 391 -11.06 -5.48 -14.51
CA VAL A 391 -10.72 -5.16 -15.91
C VAL A 391 -10.02 -3.79 -15.98
N ARG A 392 -10.56 -2.77 -15.31
CA ARG A 392 -9.98 -1.43 -15.28
C ARG A 392 -8.60 -1.39 -14.64
N ILE A 393 -8.42 -2.04 -13.49
CA ILE A 393 -7.13 -2.15 -12.80
C ILE A 393 -6.11 -2.86 -13.70
N THR A 394 -6.48 -3.98 -14.29
CA THR A 394 -5.58 -4.76 -15.16
C THR A 394 -5.23 -3.99 -16.44
N ALA A 395 -6.17 -3.26 -17.04
CA ALA A 395 -5.92 -2.38 -18.18
C ALA A 395 -4.91 -1.26 -17.83
N THR A 396 -5.07 -0.64 -16.65
CA THR A 396 -4.13 0.37 -16.14
C THR A 396 -2.72 -0.18 -15.98
N LEU A 397 -2.57 -1.35 -15.36
CA LEU A 397 -1.26 -1.99 -15.18
C LEU A 397 -0.62 -2.40 -16.52
N ASN A 398 -1.42 -2.90 -17.47
CA ASN A 398 -0.92 -3.20 -18.82
C ASN A 398 -0.42 -1.93 -19.53
N ALA A 399 -1.16 -0.82 -19.44
CA ALA A 399 -0.75 0.46 -20.04
C ALA A 399 0.57 0.96 -19.44
N LEU A 400 0.72 0.92 -18.13
CA LEU A 400 1.96 1.29 -17.44
C LEU A 400 3.12 0.34 -17.78
N ASN A 401 2.86 -0.97 -17.87
CA ASN A 401 3.90 -1.93 -18.26
C ASN A 401 4.35 -1.75 -19.72
N LEU A 402 3.45 -1.39 -20.64
CA LEU A 402 3.81 -1.04 -22.01
C LEU A 402 4.66 0.24 -22.06
N LEU A 403 4.31 1.26 -21.26
CA LEU A 403 5.13 2.47 -21.08
C LEU A 403 6.54 2.10 -20.61
N ARG A 404 6.64 1.29 -19.53
CA ARG A 404 7.92 0.80 -19.01
C ARG A 404 8.73 0.09 -20.09
N LYS A 405 8.12 -0.87 -20.80
CA LYS A 405 8.79 -1.62 -21.87
C LYS A 405 9.26 -0.73 -23.00
N LEU A 406 8.45 0.25 -23.41
CA LEU A 406 8.85 1.22 -24.45
C LEU A 406 10.10 2.00 -24.05
N ILE A 407 10.15 2.54 -22.82
CA ILE A 407 11.31 3.32 -22.35
C ILE A 407 12.55 2.43 -22.27
N LEU A 408 12.43 1.21 -21.73
CA LEU A 408 13.53 0.26 -21.60
C LEU A 408 14.08 -0.21 -22.96
N SER A 409 13.23 -0.35 -23.98
CA SER A 409 13.64 -0.79 -25.32
C SER A 409 14.53 0.23 -26.04
N LYS A 410 14.45 1.50 -25.64
CA LYS A 410 15.25 2.59 -26.26
C LYS A 410 16.68 2.70 -25.73
N GLY A 411 17.14 1.76 -24.91
CA GLY A 411 18.52 1.72 -24.40
C GLY A 411 18.92 2.86 -23.46
N MET A 412 17.92 3.62 -23.00
CA MET A 412 18.05 4.66 -21.97
C MET A 412 18.26 4.04 -20.59
N TYR A 413 18.30 4.84 -19.52
CA TYR A 413 18.44 4.32 -18.16
C TYR A 413 17.56 3.09 -17.94
N LYS A 414 18.21 1.98 -17.57
CA LYS A 414 17.55 0.73 -17.17
C LYS A 414 17.77 0.58 -15.67
N PRO A 415 16.70 0.52 -14.86
CA PRO A 415 16.87 0.03 -13.50
C PRO A 415 17.38 -1.40 -13.60
N ASP A 416 18.55 -1.65 -13.06
CA ASP A 416 19.13 -2.99 -13.09
C ASP A 416 18.43 -3.83 -12.03
N CYS A 417 17.76 -4.90 -12.41
CA CYS A 417 17.28 -5.89 -11.45
C CYS A 417 18.44 -6.64 -10.74
N ARG A 418 19.66 -6.44 -11.22
CA ARG A 418 20.92 -6.98 -10.67
C ARG A 418 21.75 -5.91 -9.91
N MET A 419 21.38 -4.62 -9.99
CA MET A 419 22.01 -3.59 -9.18
C MET A 419 21.35 -3.58 -7.81
N ILE A 420 21.87 -4.43 -7.07
CA ILE A 420 21.76 -4.42 -5.63
C ILE A 420 23.19 -4.52 -5.13
#